data_0f5ba3f891389cf3b56d4803a21863aa
#
_entry.id   0f5ba3f891389cf3b56d4803a21863aa
#
_cell.length_a   1.000
_cell.length_b   1.000
_cell.length_c   1.000
_cell.angle_alpha   90.00
_cell.angle_beta   90.00
_cell.angle_gamma   90.00
#
_symmetry.space_group_name_H-M   'P 1'
#
loop_
_entity.id
_entity.type
_entity.pdbx_description
1 polymer ?
#
loop_
_entity_poly.entity_id
_entity_poly.type
_entity_poly.pdbx_seq_one_letter_code
_entity_poly.pdbx_strand_id
1 'polypeptide(L)'
;MQSRRFMQVDVFTPTPTQGNGLAVVLDGDGLSDQQMQDFATWTNLAETTFIQSPTSPDADYRLRIFSLSGEMLFAGHPTLGSCAAWLAAGGAPKRFGCVVQECGVGLVEIDQTGPMPAFTAPATAVDALDPEQVERICAALALSRDRITRTARLNNGPTWQVIELQRAADVLAVKPFTTRGPEFRGVALLGQGGEADVEVRNLGPASSMSEDPITGSLNAALACWKYETGGWTGPKVIAQGTCIGRTGRVYADCREGTVWIGGQSHILIDGTVTL
;
A
#
# COMPACT_ATOMS: atom_id res chain seq x y z
N MET A 1 -14.03 27.12 -9.90
CA MET A 1 -13.75 25.77 -10.43
C MET A 1 -12.82 25.89 -11.62
N GLN A 2 -11.82 25.05 -11.69
CA GLN A 2 -10.77 25.08 -12.72
C GLN A 2 -10.60 23.66 -13.29
N SER A 3 -10.41 23.53 -14.61
CA SER A 3 -10.10 22.25 -15.22
C SER A 3 -8.68 21.83 -14.83
N ARG A 4 -8.54 20.58 -14.36
CA ARG A 4 -7.27 20.00 -13.89
C ARG A 4 -7.04 18.66 -14.57
N ARG A 5 -5.80 18.36 -14.92
CA ARG A 5 -5.47 17.05 -15.48
C ARG A 5 -5.66 15.96 -14.43
N PHE A 6 -6.23 14.85 -14.85
CA PHE A 6 -6.61 13.74 -13.97
C PHE A 6 -6.26 12.41 -14.61
N MET A 7 -5.75 11.49 -13.80
CA MET A 7 -5.58 10.09 -14.19
C MET A 7 -6.17 9.16 -13.14
N GLN A 8 -6.71 8.02 -13.58
CA GLN A 8 -7.02 6.91 -12.69
C GLN A 8 -6.06 5.77 -12.99
N VAL A 9 -5.37 5.30 -11.97
CA VAL A 9 -4.27 4.35 -12.06
C VAL A 9 -4.62 3.10 -11.26
N ASP A 10 -4.34 1.93 -11.83
CA ASP A 10 -4.45 0.64 -11.15
C ASP A 10 -3.05 0.18 -10.74
N VAL A 11 -2.83 -0.06 -9.45
CA VAL A 11 -1.49 -0.21 -8.87
C VAL A 11 -1.30 -1.61 -8.28
N PHE A 12 -0.06 -2.10 -8.30
CA PHE A 12 0.37 -3.40 -7.79
C PHE A 12 -0.24 -4.60 -8.51
N THR A 13 -0.45 -4.52 -9.79
CA THR A 13 -0.96 -5.65 -10.57
C THR A 13 -0.27 -5.79 -11.92
N PRO A 14 -0.02 -7.02 -12.40
CA PRO A 14 0.40 -7.24 -13.78
C PRO A 14 -0.76 -7.14 -14.78
N THR A 15 -2.00 -7.21 -14.30
CA THR A 15 -3.22 -7.23 -15.15
C THR A 15 -4.08 -6.01 -14.86
N PRO A 16 -4.37 -5.16 -15.84
CA PRO A 16 -5.23 -4.00 -15.66
C PRO A 16 -6.59 -4.35 -15.04
N THR A 17 -7.10 -3.51 -14.16
CA THR A 17 -8.35 -3.64 -13.39
C THR A 17 -8.32 -4.66 -12.25
N GLN A 18 -7.17 -5.27 -11.98
CA GLN A 18 -7.01 -6.31 -10.96
C GLN A 18 -6.16 -5.86 -9.76
N GLY A 19 -5.76 -4.59 -9.72
CA GLY A 19 -4.95 -3.99 -8.66
C GLY A 19 -5.74 -3.15 -7.65
N ASN A 20 -5.07 -2.16 -7.09
CA ASN A 20 -5.66 -1.15 -6.21
C ASN A 20 -5.79 0.18 -6.96
N GLY A 21 -7.03 0.64 -7.12
CA GLY A 21 -7.35 1.85 -7.88
C GLY A 21 -6.96 3.13 -7.13
N LEU A 22 -6.35 4.07 -7.86
CA LEU A 22 -5.93 5.37 -7.36
C LEU A 22 -6.43 6.48 -8.27
N ALA A 23 -7.00 7.53 -7.69
CA ALA A 23 -7.27 8.79 -8.38
C ALA A 23 -6.08 9.73 -8.22
N VAL A 24 -5.59 10.32 -9.31
CA VAL A 24 -4.45 11.25 -9.33
C VAL A 24 -4.85 12.55 -10.02
N VAL A 25 -4.88 13.65 -9.27
CA VAL A 25 -5.00 15.02 -9.80
C VAL A 25 -3.60 15.56 -10.01
N LEU A 26 -3.22 15.80 -11.27
CA LEU A 26 -1.85 16.19 -11.64
C LEU A 26 -1.55 17.67 -11.41
N ASP A 27 -2.57 18.51 -11.38
CA ASP A 27 -2.45 19.97 -11.18
C ASP A 27 -3.10 20.36 -9.85
N GLY A 28 -2.56 19.86 -8.73
CA GLY A 28 -3.12 20.04 -7.39
C GLY A 28 -2.85 21.39 -6.74
N ASP A 29 -2.01 22.26 -7.34
CA ASP A 29 -1.69 23.55 -6.77
C ASP A 29 -2.93 24.46 -6.65
N GLY A 30 -3.03 25.18 -5.52
CA GLY A 30 -4.12 26.11 -5.24
C GLY A 30 -5.42 25.49 -4.77
N LEU A 31 -5.52 24.17 -4.65
CA LEU A 31 -6.65 23.52 -3.97
C LEU A 31 -6.50 23.64 -2.45
N SER A 32 -7.61 23.92 -1.76
CA SER A 32 -7.65 23.86 -0.30
C SER A 32 -7.73 22.41 0.21
N ASP A 33 -7.35 22.20 1.47
CA ASP A 33 -7.44 20.89 2.14
C ASP A 33 -8.86 20.33 2.06
N GLN A 34 -9.87 21.19 2.24
CA GLN A 34 -11.28 20.77 2.16
C GLN A 34 -11.67 20.34 0.75
N GLN A 35 -11.24 21.03 -0.29
CA GLN A 35 -11.53 20.65 -1.68
C GLN A 35 -10.88 19.29 -2.02
N MET A 36 -9.65 19.06 -1.56
CA MET A 36 -8.95 17.79 -1.74
C MET A 36 -9.66 16.65 -1.02
N GLN A 37 -10.07 16.87 0.25
CA GLN A 37 -10.80 15.88 1.03
C GLN A 37 -12.19 15.58 0.45
N ASP A 38 -12.93 16.60 0.05
CA ASP A 38 -14.27 16.43 -0.55
C ASP A 38 -14.18 15.61 -1.82
N PHE A 39 -13.18 15.88 -2.68
CA PHE A 39 -12.98 15.11 -3.90
C PHE A 39 -12.54 13.67 -3.60
N ALA A 40 -11.64 13.45 -2.65
CA ALA A 40 -11.25 12.12 -2.22
C ALA A 40 -12.46 11.31 -1.70
N THR A 41 -13.32 11.93 -0.90
CA THR A 41 -14.55 11.31 -0.40
C THR A 41 -15.52 10.99 -1.54
N TRP A 42 -15.66 11.90 -2.51
CA TRP A 42 -16.57 11.72 -3.65
C TRP A 42 -16.12 10.60 -4.60
N THR A 43 -14.80 10.48 -4.87
CA THR A 43 -14.27 9.39 -5.71
C THR A 43 -14.53 8.02 -5.11
N ASN A 44 -14.61 7.95 -3.77
CA ASN A 44 -14.84 6.73 -2.99
C ASN A 44 -13.82 5.61 -3.27
N LEU A 45 -12.61 5.98 -3.70
CA LEU A 45 -11.46 5.10 -3.78
C LEU A 45 -10.76 5.03 -2.41
N ALA A 46 -9.90 4.03 -2.21
CA ALA A 46 -9.13 3.91 -0.98
C ALA A 46 -8.34 5.19 -0.71
N GLU A 47 -7.66 5.71 -1.74
CA GLU A 47 -6.96 6.98 -1.71
C GLU A 47 -7.13 7.77 -3.01
N THR A 48 -6.99 9.10 -2.86
CA THR A 48 -6.89 10.09 -3.94
C THR A 48 -5.68 10.96 -3.70
N THR A 49 -4.91 11.26 -4.73
CA THR A 49 -3.68 12.03 -4.63
C THR A 49 -3.74 13.32 -5.45
N PHE A 50 -2.97 14.30 -4.97
CA PHE A 50 -2.82 15.60 -5.61
C PHE A 50 -1.34 15.90 -5.75
N ILE A 51 -0.88 15.97 -7.01
CA ILE A 51 0.49 16.35 -7.36
C ILE A 51 0.57 17.87 -7.38
N GLN A 52 1.54 18.39 -6.67
CA GLN A 52 1.81 19.83 -6.53
C GLN A 52 3.27 20.14 -6.89
N SER A 53 3.55 21.42 -7.07
CA SER A 53 4.92 21.93 -7.16
C SER A 53 5.70 21.56 -5.89
N PRO A 54 6.93 21.06 -6.00
CA PRO A 54 7.72 20.69 -4.84
C PRO A 54 8.17 21.92 -4.07
N THR A 55 8.29 21.81 -2.75
CA THR A 55 8.87 22.85 -1.89
C THR A 55 10.35 22.61 -1.64
N SER A 56 10.80 21.36 -1.71
CA SER A 56 12.21 20.98 -1.67
C SER A 56 12.86 21.08 -3.06
N PRO A 57 14.07 21.67 -3.19
CA PRO A 57 14.79 21.69 -4.46
C PRO A 57 15.24 20.28 -4.90
N ASP A 58 15.28 19.32 -4.00
CA ASP A 58 15.69 17.94 -4.27
C ASP A 58 14.54 17.05 -4.74
N ALA A 59 13.27 17.50 -4.59
CA ALA A 59 12.10 16.75 -5.01
C ALA A 59 11.72 17.06 -6.46
N ASP A 60 11.22 16.07 -7.18
CA ASP A 60 10.67 16.22 -8.53
C ASP A 60 9.23 16.76 -8.49
N TYR A 61 8.45 16.30 -7.54
CA TYR A 61 7.10 16.79 -7.24
C TYR A 61 6.76 16.62 -5.75
N ARG A 62 5.74 17.35 -5.31
CA ARG A 62 5.12 17.14 -3.99
C ARG A 62 3.83 16.36 -4.15
N LEU A 63 3.62 15.37 -3.26
CA LEU A 63 2.42 14.56 -3.23
C LEU A 63 1.64 14.77 -1.94
N ARG A 64 0.35 15.09 -2.08
CA ARG A 64 -0.61 15.03 -0.98
C ARG A 64 -1.54 13.84 -1.18
N ILE A 65 -1.76 13.08 -0.12
CA ILE A 65 -2.46 11.78 -0.16
C ILE A 65 -3.67 11.87 0.77
N PHE A 66 -4.87 11.64 0.25
CA PHE A 66 -6.10 11.68 1.02
C PHE A 66 -6.81 10.33 0.97
N SER A 67 -7.09 9.78 2.15
CA SER A 67 -8.03 8.67 2.33
C SER A 67 -9.45 9.19 2.51
N LEU A 68 -10.42 8.30 2.64
CA LEU A 68 -11.81 8.68 2.96
C LEU A 68 -11.94 9.34 4.34
N SER A 69 -10.96 9.17 5.23
CA SER A 69 -11.00 9.67 6.62
C SER A 69 -10.07 10.84 6.90
N GLY A 70 -9.25 11.26 5.96
CA GLY A 70 -8.30 12.35 6.13
C GLY A 70 -7.02 12.20 5.34
N GLU A 71 -6.17 13.24 5.42
CA GLU A 71 -4.86 13.25 4.80
C GLU A 71 -3.91 12.27 5.49
N MET A 72 -3.11 11.60 4.68
CA MET A 72 -2.08 10.63 5.09
C MET A 72 -0.69 11.19 4.81
N LEU A 73 0.23 10.96 5.73
CA LEU A 73 1.63 11.38 5.57
C LEU A 73 2.35 10.59 4.46
N PHE A 74 1.98 9.32 4.30
CA PHE A 74 2.55 8.40 3.31
C PHE A 74 1.61 7.23 3.04
N ALA A 75 1.60 6.74 1.79
CA ALA A 75 0.98 5.47 1.42
C ALA A 75 1.67 4.87 0.18
N GLY A 76 1.86 3.54 0.16
CA GLY A 76 2.72 2.88 -0.85
C GLY A 76 2.13 2.85 -2.25
N HIS A 77 0.86 2.38 -2.43
CA HIS A 77 0.27 2.38 -3.78
C HIS A 77 0.02 3.79 -4.33
N PRO A 78 -0.36 4.81 -3.52
CA PRO A 78 -0.39 6.19 -3.96
C PRO A 78 0.96 6.70 -4.46
N THR A 79 2.06 6.32 -3.82
CA THR A 79 3.41 6.70 -4.24
C THR A 79 3.74 6.15 -5.63
N LEU A 80 3.55 4.85 -5.88
CA LEU A 80 3.86 4.25 -7.19
C LEU A 80 2.88 4.72 -8.28
N GLY A 81 1.60 4.79 -7.99
CA GLY A 81 0.58 5.23 -8.95
C GLY A 81 0.74 6.69 -9.35
N SER A 82 1.04 7.57 -8.39
CA SER A 82 1.30 8.99 -8.68
C SER A 82 2.60 9.20 -9.46
N CYS A 83 3.64 8.43 -9.15
CA CYS A 83 4.87 8.44 -9.93
C CYS A 83 4.61 8.03 -11.39
N ALA A 84 3.86 6.96 -11.61
CA ALA A 84 3.49 6.51 -12.95
C ALA A 84 2.68 7.58 -13.70
N ALA A 85 1.69 8.19 -13.05
CA ALA A 85 0.89 9.26 -13.63
C ALA A 85 1.72 10.52 -13.95
N TRP A 86 2.63 10.91 -13.05
CA TRP A 86 3.50 12.07 -13.25
C TRP A 86 4.44 11.87 -14.45
N LEU A 87 5.06 10.69 -14.56
CA LEU A 87 5.93 10.34 -15.69
C LEU A 87 5.15 10.32 -17.01
N ALA A 88 3.96 9.70 -17.04
CA ALA A 88 3.10 9.68 -18.22
C ALA A 88 2.60 11.07 -18.64
N ALA A 89 2.48 11.99 -17.67
CA ALA A 89 2.15 13.39 -17.93
C ALA A 89 3.30 14.20 -18.54
N GLY A 90 4.48 13.61 -18.70
CA GLY A 90 5.68 14.27 -19.22
C GLY A 90 6.63 14.74 -18.12
N GLY A 91 6.46 14.29 -16.89
CA GLY A 91 7.40 14.56 -15.80
C GLY A 91 8.80 14.05 -16.13
N ALA A 92 9.82 14.88 -15.87
CA ALA A 92 11.23 14.56 -16.13
C ALA A 92 12.00 14.55 -14.80
N PRO A 93 12.46 13.37 -14.34
CA PRO A 93 13.23 13.27 -13.12
C PRO A 93 14.54 14.06 -13.18
N LYS A 94 14.89 14.72 -12.07
CA LYS A 94 16.18 15.45 -11.94
C LYS A 94 17.37 14.52 -11.91
N ARG A 95 17.17 13.28 -11.46
CA ARG A 95 18.19 12.22 -11.39
C ARG A 95 17.83 11.08 -12.33
N PHE A 96 18.78 10.63 -13.12
CA PHE A 96 18.56 9.46 -13.98
C PHE A 96 18.20 8.22 -13.15
N GLY A 97 17.13 7.55 -13.54
CA GLY A 97 16.67 6.31 -12.89
C GLY A 97 16.08 6.46 -11.49
N CYS A 98 15.83 7.69 -11.02
CA CYS A 98 15.24 7.92 -9.71
C CYS A 98 14.28 9.10 -9.74
N VAL A 99 13.06 8.90 -9.26
CA VAL A 99 12.10 9.97 -9.01
C VAL A 99 12.07 10.25 -7.52
N VAL A 100 12.13 11.54 -7.13
CA VAL A 100 12.08 11.95 -5.73
C VAL A 100 10.75 12.62 -5.45
N GLN A 101 9.92 11.97 -4.66
CA GLN A 101 8.64 12.46 -4.17
C GLN A 101 8.82 13.18 -2.83
N GLU A 102 8.31 14.41 -2.69
CA GLU A 102 8.12 15.06 -1.40
C GLU A 102 6.73 14.76 -0.87
N CYS A 103 6.60 14.30 0.38
CA CYS A 103 5.31 14.06 1.03
C CYS A 103 5.40 14.30 2.54
N GLY A 104 4.36 13.96 3.30
CA GLY A 104 4.30 14.22 4.74
C GLY A 104 5.40 13.56 5.58
N VAL A 105 6.03 12.49 5.10
CA VAL A 105 7.19 11.84 5.76
C VAL A 105 8.53 12.40 5.27
N GLY A 106 8.55 13.39 4.38
CA GLY A 106 9.75 13.94 3.76
C GLY A 106 9.96 13.45 2.33
N LEU A 107 11.22 13.26 1.95
CA LEU A 107 11.61 12.81 0.61
C LEU A 107 11.57 11.29 0.52
N VAL A 108 10.91 10.78 -0.50
CA VAL A 108 10.81 9.35 -0.81
C VAL A 108 11.42 9.11 -2.19
N GLU A 109 12.44 8.29 -2.25
CA GLU A 109 13.07 7.87 -3.51
C GLU A 109 12.30 6.72 -4.14
N ILE A 110 12.06 6.81 -5.44
CA ILE A 110 11.42 5.79 -6.25
C ILE A 110 12.40 5.36 -7.34
N ASP A 111 12.99 4.20 -7.16
CA ASP A 111 13.93 3.58 -8.10
C ASP A 111 13.19 3.16 -9.39
N GLN A 112 13.69 3.62 -10.54
CA GLN A 112 13.19 3.30 -11.87
C GLN A 112 14.17 2.43 -12.66
N THR A 113 15.28 1.99 -12.05
CA THR A 113 16.34 1.23 -12.74
C THR A 113 16.07 -0.27 -12.78
N GLY A 114 15.21 -0.75 -11.87
CA GLY A 114 14.82 -2.15 -11.78
C GLY A 114 13.76 -2.55 -12.83
N PRO A 115 13.33 -3.81 -12.81
CA PRO A 115 12.30 -4.32 -13.74
C PRO A 115 10.94 -3.66 -13.53
N MET A 116 10.73 -3.02 -12.38
CA MET A 116 9.55 -2.22 -12.04
C MET A 116 9.91 -1.13 -11.03
N PRO A 117 9.14 -0.04 -10.98
CA PRO A 117 9.33 1.02 -9.99
C PRO A 117 9.24 0.47 -8.55
N ALA A 118 10.14 0.94 -7.69
CA ALA A 118 10.15 0.54 -6.28
C ALA A 118 10.54 1.72 -5.39
N PHE A 119 9.90 1.83 -4.23
CA PHE A 119 10.21 2.82 -3.20
C PHE A 119 10.84 2.15 -1.97
N THR A 120 11.60 2.92 -1.18
CA THR A 120 12.17 2.46 0.09
C THR A 120 11.07 2.32 1.14
N ALA A 121 10.99 1.15 1.77
CA ALA A 121 10.04 0.91 2.85
C ALA A 121 10.33 1.85 4.03
N PRO A 122 9.30 2.49 4.62
CA PRO A 122 9.47 3.24 5.86
C PRO A 122 9.97 2.35 6.99
N ALA A 123 10.72 2.94 7.94
CA ALA A 123 11.15 2.24 9.14
C ALA A 123 9.93 1.62 9.85
N THR A 124 10.07 0.36 10.27
CA THR A 124 9.00 -0.41 10.89
C THR A 124 9.39 -0.78 12.31
N ALA A 125 8.61 -0.34 13.30
CA ALA A 125 8.73 -0.84 14.66
C ALA A 125 8.07 -2.22 14.77
N VAL A 126 8.71 -3.14 15.46
CA VAL A 126 8.25 -4.53 15.64
C VAL A 126 8.10 -4.81 17.12
N ASP A 127 6.87 -5.08 17.53
CA ASP A 127 6.52 -5.42 18.92
C ASP A 127 5.84 -6.79 19.00
N ALA A 128 5.75 -7.36 20.19
CA ALA A 128 4.90 -8.51 20.44
C ALA A 128 3.43 -8.10 20.33
N LEU A 129 2.62 -8.91 19.64
CA LEU A 129 1.17 -8.77 19.66
C LEU A 129 0.64 -9.36 20.99
N ASP A 130 -0.21 -8.60 21.67
CA ASP A 130 -0.82 -9.02 22.94
C ASP A 130 -1.51 -10.39 22.81
N PRO A 131 -1.17 -11.37 23.66
CA PRO A 131 -1.78 -12.69 23.61
C PRO A 131 -3.32 -12.70 23.70
N GLU A 132 -3.91 -11.80 24.53
CA GLU A 132 -5.37 -11.70 24.63
C GLU A 132 -5.97 -11.15 23.32
N GLN A 133 -5.26 -10.25 22.65
CA GLN A 133 -5.69 -9.75 21.34
C GLN A 133 -5.59 -10.83 20.27
N VAL A 134 -4.56 -11.68 20.31
CA VAL A 134 -4.46 -12.85 19.43
C VAL A 134 -5.67 -13.78 19.62
N GLU A 135 -6.06 -14.08 20.87
CA GLU A 135 -7.24 -14.91 21.16
C GLU A 135 -8.53 -14.28 20.63
N ARG A 136 -8.71 -12.96 20.79
CA ARG A 136 -9.86 -12.24 20.22
C ARG A 136 -9.91 -12.35 18.69
N ILE A 137 -8.78 -12.16 18.03
CA ILE A 137 -8.69 -12.31 16.56
C ILE A 137 -8.99 -13.75 16.13
N CYS A 138 -8.40 -14.75 16.81
CA CYS A 138 -8.66 -16.16 16.55
C CYS A 138 -10.15 -16.52 16.67
N ALA A 139 -10.79 -16.07 17.75
CA ALA A 139 -12.21 -16.31 17.97
C ALA A 139 -13.07 -15.65 16.87
N ALA A 140 -12.78 -14.41 16.51
CA ALA A 140 -13.53 -13.66 15.50
C ALA A 140 -13.38 -14.22 14.08
N LEU A 141 -12.21 -14.80 13.75
CA LEU A 141 -11.92 -15.41 12.45
C LEU A 141 -12.17 -16.94 12.42
N ALA A 142 -12.61 -17.54 13.53
CA ALA A 142 -12.70 -18.99 13.71
C ALA A 142 -11.38 -19.72 13.35
N LEU A 143 -10.26 -19.10 13.71
CA LEU A 143 -8.92 -19.57 13.43
C LEU A 143 -8.39 -20.40 14.60
N SER A 144 -7.96 -21.62 14.33
CA SER A 144 -7.36 -22.49 15.35
C SER A 144 -5.93 -22.05 15.66
N ARG A 145 -5.57 -21.99 16.95
CA ARG A 145 -4.28 -21.50 17.44
C ARG A 145 -3.09 -22.32 16.96
N ASP A 146 -3.26 -23.60 16.75
CA ASP A 146 -2.24 -24.54 16.26
C ASP A 146 -1.81 -24.26 14.80
N ARG A 147 -2.59 -23.48 14.05
CA ARG A 147 -2.24 -23.03 12.69
C ARG A 147 -1.34 -21.81 12.66
N ILE A 148 -1.20 -21.13 13.79
CA ILE A 148 -0.39 -19.90 13.88
C ILE A 148 1.06 -20.26 14.11
N THR A 149 1.93 -19.78 13.25
CA THR A 149 3.38 -19.97 13.37
C THR A 149 4.06 -18.80 14.11
N ARG A 150 3.62 -17.57 13.84
CA ARG A 150 4.15 -16.35 14.46
C ARG A 150 3.08 -15.28 14.53
N THR A 151 3.27 -14.34 15.46
CA THR A 151 2.46 -13.11 15.55
C THR A 151 3.38 -11.92 15.77
N ALA A 152 2.97 -10.75 15.28
CA ALA A 152 3.69 -9.51 15.53
C ALA A 152 2.72 -8.32 15.48
N ARG A 153 3.08 -7.25 16.20
CA ARG A 153 2.51 -5.92 16.03
C ARG A 153 3.54 -5.08 15.32
N LEU A 154 3.20 -4.61 14.10
CA LEU A 154 4.09 -3.80 13.27
C LEU A 154 3.54 -2.38 13.20
N ASN A 155 4.44 -1.38 13.17
CA ASN A 155 4.07 0.03 13.01
C ASN A 155 5.05 0.73 12.06
N ASN A 156 4.51 1.29 10.97
CA ASN A 156 5.24 2.12 10.02
C ASN A 156 4.43 3.36 9.60
N GLY A 157 3.68 3.92 10.59
CA GLY A 157 2.63 4.91 10.47
C GLY A 157 1.32 4.23 10.85
N PRO A 158 0.63 3.50 10.01
CA PRO A 158 -0.40 2.54 10.39
C PRO A 158 0.15 1.44 11.30
N THR A 159 -0.73 0.89 12.17
CA THR A 159 -0.43 -0.28 13.02
C THR A 159 -1.06 -1.53 12.42
N TRP A 160 -0.28 -2.61 12.33
CA TRP A 160 -0.68 -3.91 11.79
C TRP A 160 -0.62 -4.98 12.87
N GLN A 161 -1.68 -5.78 12.97
CA GLN A 161 -1.78 -6.94 13.86
C GLN A 161 -1.62 -8.20 13.02
N VAL A 162 -0.42 -8.74 12.98
CA VAL A 162 -0.06 -9.78 12.02
C VAL A 162 -0.18 -11.16 12.64
N ILE A 163 -0.89 -12.05 11.94
CA ILE A 163 -0.99 -13.47 12.22
C ILE A 163 -0.36 -14.23 11.04
N GLU A 164 0.75 -14.88 11.28
CA GLU A 164 1.40 -15.74 10.29
C GLU A 164 0.88 -17.17 10.40
N LEU A 165 0.40 -17.70 9.27
CA LEU A 165 -0.03 -19.07 9.10
C LEU A 165 1.02 -19.85 8.31
N GLN A 166 0.94 -21.19 8.37
CA GLN A 166 1.96 -22.02 7.74
C GLN A 166 1.96 -21.88 6.22
N ARG A 167 0.79 -21.84 5.58
CA ARG A 167 0.66 -21.88 4.12
C ARG A 167 -0.33 -20.84 3.60
N ALA A 168 -0.13 -20.42 2.36
CA ALA A 168 -1.07 -19.56 1.63
C ALA A 168 -2.50 -20.15 1.61
N ALA A 169 -2.65 -21.46 1.43
CA ALA A 169 -3.96 -22.11 1.45
C ALA A 169 -4.70 -21.91 2.78
N ASP A 170 -3.98 -21.88 3.90
CA ASP A 170 -4.56 -21.62 5.22
C ASP A 170 -5.04 -20.15 5.33
N VAL A 171 -4.31 -19.20 4.75
CA VAL A 171 -4.70 -17.78 4.67
C VAL A 171 -5.97 -17.62 3.83
N LEU A 172 -6.01 -18.23 2.65
CA LEU A 172 -7.14 -18.13 1.71
C LEU A 172 -8.42 -18.78 2.27
N ALA A 173 -8.30 -19.78 3.14
CA ALA A 173 -9.45 -20.47 3.75
C ALA A 173 -10.13 -19.65 4.85
N VAL A 174 -9.49 -18.60 5.40
CA VAL A 174 -10.05 -17.78 6.46
C VAL A 174 -11.18 -16.91 5.91
N LYS A 175 -12.35 -16.92 6.57
CA LYS A 175 -13.46 -16.03 6.25
C LYS A 175 -13.21 -14.65 6.86
N PRO A 176 -13.57 -13.56 6.16
CA PRO A 176 -13.46 -12.21 6.72
C PRO A 176 -14.31 -12.04 7.99
N PHE A 177 -14.00 -11.02 8.78
CA PHE A 177 -14.78 -10.67 9.96
C PHE A 177 -16.26 -10.43 9.61
N THR A 178 -17.14 -11.01 10.42
CA THR A 178 -18.58 -10.74 10.37
C THR A 178 -18.96 -9.51 11.19
N THR A 179 -18.18 -9.19 12.23
CA THR A 179 -18.34 -8.02 13.10
C THR A 179 -17.06 -7.18 13.04
N ARG A 180 -17.20 -5.88 12.87
CA ARG A 180 -16.07 -4.95 12.80
C ARG A 180 -16.05 -4.08 14.04
N GLY A 181 -14.95 -4.17 14.79
CA GLY A 181 -14.64 -3.28 15.89
C GLY A 181 -13.30 -2.59 15.68
N PRO A 182 -13.02 -1.49 16.38
CA PRO A 182 -11.73 -0.80 16.30
C PRO A 182 -10.55 -1.70 16.69
N GLU A 183 -10.78 -2.72 17.51
CA GLU A 183 -9.81 -3.72 17.95
C GLU A 183 -9.30 -4.61 16.81
N PHE A 184 -10.07 -4.74 15.71
CA PHE A 184 -9.69 -5.53 14.54
C PHE A 184 -9.06 -4.72 13.41
N ARG A 185 -8.82 -3.42 13.64
CA ARG A 185 -8.12 -2.59 12.64
C ARG A 185 -6.69 -3.08 12.43
N GLY A 186 -6.30 -3.14 11.16
CA GLY A 186 -4.96 -3.57 10.76
C GLY A 186 -4.69 -5.05 10.99
N VAL A 187 -5.72 -5.90 11.17
CA VAL A 187 -5.52 -7.35 11.22
C VAL A 187 -5.15 -7.86 9.84
N ALA A 188 -3.99 -8.49 9.77
CA ALA A 188 -3.41 -9.03 8.56
C ALA A 188 -2.99 -10.49 8.73
N LEU A 189 -3.22 -11.28 7.70
CA LEU A 189 -2.76 -12.66 7.61
C LEU A 189 -1.66 -12.77 6.58
N LEU A 190 -0.67 -13.62 6.82
CA LEU A 190 0.29 -14.03 5.79
C LEU A 190 0.58 -15.52 5.89
N GLY A 191 0.93 -16.14 4.74
CA GLY A 191 1.31 -17.55 4.66
C GLY A 191 2.17 -17.82 3.44
N GLN A 192 3.04 -18.82 3.53
CA GLN A 192 4.01 -19.15 2.50
C GLN A 192 3.38 -19.89 1.32
N GLY A 193 3.90 -19.63 0.11
CA GLY A 193 3.53 -20.32 -1.14
C GLY A 193 2.25 -19.80 -1.77
N GLY A 194 1.65 -20.61 -2.63
CA GLY A 194 0.52 -20.27 -3.48
C GLY A 194 0.96 -19.93 -4.91
N GLU A 195 0.30 -18.97 -5.55
CA GLU A 195 0.69 -18.47 -6.88
C GLU A 195 1.91 -17.52 -6.84
N ALA A 196 2.31 -17.12 -5.64
CA ALA A 196 3.46 -16.27 -5.36
C ALA A 196 4.28 -16.90 -4.22
N ASP A 197 5.34 -16.24 -3.77
CA ASP A 197 6.12 -16.71 -2.63
C ASP A 197 5.33 -16.65 -1.31
N VAL A 198 4.44 -15.66 -1.21
CA VAL A 198 3.65 -15.36 0.00
C VAL A 198 2.26 -14.90 -0.41
N GLU A 199 1.23 -15.35 0.30
CA GLU A 199 -0.13 -14.80 0.25
C GLU A 199 -0.37 -13.92 1.46
N VAL A 200 -0.90 -12.72 1.26
CA VAL A 200 -1.24 -11.75 2.30
C VAL A 200 -2.70 -11.35 2.18
N ARG A 201 -3.36 -11.14 3.32
CA ARG A 201 -4.71 -10.55 3.38
C ARG A 201 -4.76 -9.47 4.45
N ASN A 202 -5.34 -8.31 4.13
CA ASN A 202 -5.67 -7.26 5.09
C ASN A 202 -7.17 -7.31 5.38
N LEU A 203 -7.55 -7.96 6.48
CA LEU A 203 -8.93 -8.17 6.89
C LEU A 203 -9.50 -7.06 7.77
N GLY A 204 -8.65 -6.14 8.22
CA GLY A 204 -9.03 -5.01 9.06
C GLY A 204 -8.71 -3.66 8.42
N PRO A 205 -9.16 -3.39 7.17
CA PRO A 205 -8.90 -2.09 6.54
C PRO A 205 -9.63 -0.98 7.30
N ALA A 206 -9.10 0.23 7.22
CA ALA A 206 -9.74 1.42 7.78
C ALA A 206 -11.00 1.84 7.00
N SER A 207 -11.16 1.31 5.79
CA SER A 207 -12.31 1.56 4.90
C SER A 207 -13.52 0.69 5.25
N SER A 208 -14.64 0.94 4.56
CA SER A 208 -15.86 0.13 4.65
C SER A 208 -15.77 -1.24 3.95
N MET A 209 -14.68 -1.51 3.22
CA MET A 209 -14.44 -2.78 2.53
C MET A 209 -14.20 -3.92 3.52
N SER A 210 -14.57 -5.14 3.14
CA SER A 210 -14.33 -6.34 3.97
C SER A 210 -12.86 -6.75 4.00
N GLU A 211 -12.10 -6.38 2.98
CA GLU A 211 -10.70 -6.69 2.78
C GLU A 211 -10.11 -5.62 1.86
N ASP A 212 -8.89 -5.15 2.14
CA ASP A 212 -8.19 -4.23 1.26
C ASP A 212 -7.56 -4.98 0.08
N PRO A 213 -7.75 -4.51 -1.15
CA PRO A 213 -7.21 -5.20 -2.33
C PRO A 213 -5.71 -5.42 -2.30
N ILE A 214 -4.92 -4.36 -2.15
CA ILE A 214 -3.46 -4.43 -2.04
C ILE A 214 -2.97 -3.27 -1.17
N THR A 215 -2.33 -3.61 -0.05
CA THR A 215 -1.91 -2.64 0.97
C THR A 215 -0.39 -2.46 0.95
N GLY A 216 0.10 -1.44 0.25
CA GLY A 216 1.54 -1.18 0.11
C GLY A 216 2.27 -1.02 1.44
N SER A 217 1.69 -0.26 2.40
CA SER A 217 2.28 -0.03 3.72
C SER A 217 2.31 -1.30 4.59
N LEU A 218 1.30 -2.16 4.52
CA LEU A 218 1.32 -3.47 5.18
C LEU A 218 2.44 -4.34 4.62
N ASN A 219 2.51 -4.46 3.29
CA ASN A 219 3.53 -5.29 2.64
C ASN A 219 4.95 -4.77 2.92
N ALA A 220 5.14 -3.45 3.03
CA ALA A 220 6.39 -2.84 3.47
C ALA A 220 6.74 -3.24 4.91
N ALA A 221 5.80 -3.15 5.85
CA ALA A 221 6.02 -3.54 7.24
C ALA A 221 6.33 -5.04 7.37
N LEU A 222 5.60 -5.89 6.64
CA LEU A 222 5.86 -7.33 6.59
C LEU A 222 7.26 -7.64 6.05
N ALA A 223 7.67 -6.99 4.97
CA ALA A 223 8.98 -7.18 4.38
C ALA A 223 10.10 -6.77 5.35
N CYS A 224 10.00 -5.58 5.99
CA CYS A 224 10.96 -5.16 7.01
C CYS A 224 11.06 -6.20 8.12
N TRP A 225 9.95 -6.61 8.72
CA TRP A 225 9.93 -7.61 9.78
C TRP A 225 10.56 -8.94 9.35
N LYS A 226 10.20 -9.43 8.16
CA LYS A 226 10.66 -10.76 7.70
C LYS A 226 12.12 -10.78 7.30
N TYR A 227 12.65 -9.73 6.68
CA TYR A 227 14.08 -9.63 6.36
C TYR A 227 14.92 -9.43 7.64
N GLU A 228 14.51 -8.56 8.54
CA GLU A 228 15.21 -8.32 9.81
C GLU A 228 15.31 -9.58 10.68
N THR A 229 14.24 -10.38 10.72
CA THR A 229 14.19 -11.62 11.52
C THR A 229 14.72 -12.86 10.80
N GLY A 230 15.26 -12.72 9.58
CA GLY A 230 15.77 -13.84 8.78
C GLY A 230 14.69 -14.77 8.24
N GLY A 231 13.42 -14.35 8.28
CA GLY A 231 12.31 -15.14 7.77
C GLY A 231 12.21 -15.14 6.24
N TRP A 232 12.81 -14.13 5.60
CA TRP A 232 12.95 -14.06 4.14
C TRP A 232 14.40 -13.84 3.75
N THR A 233 14.77 -14.42 2.60
CA THR A 233 16.06 -14.23 1.95
C THR A 233 15.82 -14.01 0.46
N GLY A 234 16.56 -13.07 -0.17
CA GLY A 234 16.38 -12.69 -1.57
C GLY A 234 15.00 -12.11 -1.89
N PRO A 235 14.76 -11.72 -3.15
CA PRO A 235 13.51 -11.10 -3.57
C PRO A 235 12.30 -11.98 -3.31
N LYS A 236 11.14 -11.36 -3.03
CA LYS A 236 9.85 -12.01 -2.79
C LYS A 236 8.76 -11.38 -3.63
N VAL A 237 7.90 -12.22 -4.16
CA VAL A 237 6.62 -11.83 -4.76
C VAL A 237 5.51 -12.13 -3.76
N ILE A 238 4.73 -11.11 -3.42
CA ILE A 238 3.64 -11.20 -2.46
C ILE A 238 2.33 -11.04 -3.22
N ALA A 239 1.45 -12.03 -3.10
CA ALA A 239 0.08 -11.97 -3.61
C ALA A 239 -0.84 -11.36 -2.55
N GLN A 240 -1.76 -10.49 -2.96
CA GLN A 240 -2.83 -9.95 -2.11
C GLN A 240 -4.09 -9.69 -2.94
N GLY A 241 -5.26 -9.81 -2.31
CA GLY A 241 -6.54 -9.55 -2.94
C GLY A 241 -7.18 -10.76 -3.63
N THR A 242 -6.56 -11.92 -3.58
CA THR A 242 -7.03 -13.16 -4.23
C THR A 242 -8.47 -13.50 -3.86
N CYS A 243 -8.86 -13.39 -2.57
CA CYS A 243 -10.21 -13.71 -2.11
C CYS A 243 -11.30 -12.73 -2.57
N ILE A 244 -10.92 -11.56 -3.09
CA ILE A 244 -11.84 -10.53 -3.59
C ILE A 244 -11.71 -10.31 -5.10
N GLY A 245 -11.14 -11.30 -5.82
CA GLY A 245 -11.02 -11.28 -7.27
C GLY A 245 -9.98 -10.30 -7.80
N ARG A 246 -8.92 -10.02 -7.03
CA ARG A 246 -7.78 -9.20 -7.46
C ARG A 246 -6.54 -10.07 -7.67
N THR A 247 -5.65 -9.64 -8.54
CA THR A 247 -4.35 -10.28 -8.80
C THR A 247 -3.20 -9.38 -8.38
N GLY A 248 -3.26 -8.90 -7.12
CA GLY A 248 -2.21 -8.05 -6.58
C GLY A 248 -0.87 -8.76 -6.52
N ARG A 249 0.18 -8.07 -6.94
CA ARG A 249 1.57 -8.54 -6.87
C ARG A 249 2.45 -7.41 -6.39
N VAL A 250 2.93 -7.56 -5.16
CA VAL A 250 3.90 -6.67 -4.54
C VAL A 250 5.25 -7.35 -4.56
N TYR A 251 6.27 -6.64 -4.99
CA TYR A 251 7.63 -7.15 -5.06
C TYR A 251 8.43 -6.53 -3.92
N ALA A 252 8.98 -7.37 -3.05
CA ALA A 252 9.83 -6.95 -1.94
C ALA A 252 11.25 -7.46 -2.15
N ASP A 253 12.24 -6.61 -1.91
CA ASP A 253 13.65 -6.96 -1.96
C ASP A 253 14.41 -6.23 -0.84
N CYS A 254 15.50 -6.84 -0.36
CA CYS A 254 16.38 -6.21 0.61
C CYS A 254 17.77 -6.07 -0.01
N ARG A 255 18.13 -4.83 -0.34
CA ARG A 255 19.40 -4.47 -0.97
C ARG A 255 20.23 -3.67 0.02
N GLU A 256 21.40 -4.18 0.38
CA GLU A 256 22.32 -3.50 1.33
C GLU A 256 21.65 -3.05 2.64
N GLY A 257 20.74 -3.89 3.17
CA GLY A 257 20.01 -3.60 4.42
C GLY A 257 18.79 -2.67 4.25
N THR A 258 18.52 -2.17 3.04
CA THR A 258 17.36 -1.35 2.73
C THR A 258 16.29 -2.20 2.06
N VAL A 259 15.07 -2.14 2.58
CA VAL A 259 13.91 -2.85 2.00
C VAL A 259 13.27 -1.99 0.92
N TRP A 260 13.06 -2.57 -0.25
CA TRP A 260 12.42 -1.95 -1.40
C TRP A 260 11.10 -2.65 -1.69
N ILE A 261 10.08 -1.85 -1.99
CA ILE A 261 8.73 -2.32 -2.32
C ILE A 261 8.36 -1.81 -3.71
N GLY A 262 8.16 -2.73 -4.63
CA GLY A 262 7.85 -2.42 -6.02
C GLY A 262 6.55 -3.04 -6.51
N GLY A 263 6.12 -2.56 -7.66
CA GLY A 263 4.95 -3.09 -8.35
C GLY A 263 4.63 -2.36 -9.64
N GLN A 264 3.88 -3.03 -10.50
CA GLN A 264 3.42 -2.45 -11.75
C GLN A 264 2.22 -1.53 -11.53
N SER A 265 2.11 -0.50 -12.38
CA SER A 265 0.99 0.43 -12.40
C SER A 265 0.48 0.59 -13.83
N HIS A 266 -0.85 0.66 -13.99
CA HIS A 266 -1.52 0.83 -15.28
C HIS A 266 -2.40 2.08 -15.25
N ILE A 267 -2.20 3.01 -16.18
CA ILE A 267 -3.10 4.15 -16.35
C ILE A 267 -4.33 3.66 -17.10
N LEU A 268 -5.49 3.73 -16.46
CA LEU A 268 -6.75 3.28 -17.03
C LEU A 268 -7.60 4.43 -17.60
N ILE A 269 -7.50 5.60 -16.97
CA ILE A 269 -8.22 6.79 -17.40
C ILE A 269 -7.22 7.95 -17.46
N ASP A 270 -7.18 8.67 -18.58
CA ASP A 270 -6.46 9.94 -18.74
C ASP A 270 -7.48 10.99 -19.25
N GLY A 271 -7.61 12.09 -18.51
CA GLY A 271 -8.61 13.10 -18.80
C GLY A 271 -8.48 14.34 -17.91
N THR A 272 -9.60 14.96 -17.61
CA THR A 272 -9.67 16.15 -16.76
C THR A 272 -10.80 16.07 -15.76
N VAL A 273 -10.63 16.75 -14.62
CA VAL A 273 -11.67 17.02 -13.62
C VAL A 273 -11.82 18.51 -13.42
N THR A 274 -12.99 18.95 -13.03
CA THR A 274 -13.26 20.38 -12.71
C THR A 274 -13.39 20.53 -11.20
N LEU A 275 -12.39 21.13 -10.57
CA LEU A 275 -12.32 21.38 -9.13
C LEU A 275 -12.12 22.85 -8.81
#